data_4afef54358e14f6966b1791beeb0a2e6
#
_entry.id   4afef54358e14f6966b1791beeb0a2e6
#
_cell.length_a   1.000
_cell.length_b   1.000
_cell.length_c   1.000
_cell.angle_alpha   90.00
_cell.angle_beta   90.00
_cell.angle_gamma   90.00
#
_symmetry.space_group_name_H-M   'P 1'
#
loop_
_entity.id
_entity.type
_entity.pdbx_description
1 polymer ?
#
loop_
_entity_poly.entity_id
_entity_poly.type
_entity_poly.pdbx_seq_one_letter_code
_entity_poly.pdbx_strand_id
1 'polypeptide(L)'
;MQTSRRTFNAALASLAVGSALAACSGSRSKGKKLTLGFISSWTDGVCMTHFTKVQLERNGYSTELKDISEPSVLYTGLQQSNIDLYASAWPEVTHKQYMDQYGDSIEDLGSYYGGAHLTWSVPSYSTMHSISDLPDHADELDHTITGIEEGAGITQISNETVRPAYGLDDWKVQTSSTEAMITELEKAINAQKEIVVTLWHPFWAYNKYDVRDLEDPLNAFGSGEGLHFLARKGFKDDYPEIADWLGSLKLDETQYGDLESLVTNYGEGKEDDAATEWSDNHPEFDFKKS
;
A
#
# COMPACT_ATOMS: atom_id res chain seq x y z
N MET A 1 30.63 -35.37 -70.25
CA MET A 1 29.66 -36.36 -70.72
C MET A 1 28.33 -36.02 -70.13
N GLN A 2 27.53 -35.36 -70.94
CA GLN A 2 26.23 -35.76 -71.50
C GLN A 2 25.15 -35.85 -70.45
N THR A 3 24.33 -34.81 -70.39
CA THR A 3 22.93 -34.68 -70.93
C THR A 3 21.92 -35.60 -70.31
N SER A 4 20.81 -35.09 -69.79
CA SER A 4 19.62 -34.90 -70.60
C SER A 4 18.47 -34.22 -69.82
N ARG A 5 17.93 -33.22 -70.48
CA ARG A 5 16.62 -32.57 -70.24
C ARG A 5 15.48 -33.58 -70.31
N ARG A 6 14.43 -33.31 -69.54
CA ARG A 6 13.04 -33.36 -70.01
C ARG A 6 12.08 -32.60 -69.12
N THR A 7 11.56 -31.55 -69.72
CA THR A 7 10.35 -30.78 -69.39
C THR A 7 9.10 -31.66 -69.40
N PHE A 8 8.15 -31.38 -68.47
CA PHE A 8 6.73 -31.49 -68.85
C PHE A 8 5.90 -30.45 -68.15
N ASN A 9 5.04 -29.80 -68.91
CA ASN A 9 4.20 -28.66 -68.61
C ASN A 9 2.90 -29.02 -67.94
N ALA A 10 2.34 -28.02 -67.27
CA ALA A 10 0.94 -27.58 -67.20
C ALA A 10 -0.03 -28.29 -66.30
N ALA A 11 -0.55 -27.56 -65.35
CA ALA A 11 -1.97 -27.17 -65.32
C ALA A 11 -2.22 -26.12 -64.26
N LEU A 12 -2.70 -24.95 -64.71
CA LEU A 12 -3.31 -23.93 -63.85
C LEU A 12 -4.61 -24.49 -63.21
N ALA A 13 -4.72 -24.34 -61.91
CA ALA A 13 -6.02 -24.31 -61.24
C ALA A 13 -5.96 -23.19 -60.17
N SER A 14 -6.55 -22.07 -60.55
CA SER A 14 -6.82 -20.91 -59.67
C SER A 14 -7.89 -21.31 -58.64
N LEU A 15 -7.50 -21.38 -57.39
CA LEU A 15 -8.44 -21.34 -56.27
C LEU A 15 -8.10 -20.10 -55.42
N ALA A 16 -8.92 -19.08 -55.59
CA ALA A 16 -8.97 -17.92 -54.74
C ALA A 16 -9.50 -18.39 -53.38
N VAL A 17 -8.61 -18.54 -52.41
CA VAL A 17 -8.98 -18.66 -51.01
C VAL A 17 -8.87 -17.28 -50.42
N GLY A 18 -10.03 -16.65 -50.21
CA GLY A 18 -10.17 -15.41 -49.50
C GLY A 18 -9.60 -15.54 -48.09
N SER A 19 -8.50 -14.86 -47.83
CA SER A 19 -7.95 -14.67 -46.52
C SER A 19 -8.87 -13.73 -45.74
N ALA A 20 -9.83 -14.28 -45.02
CA ALA A 20 -10.48 -13.59 -43.93
C ALA A 20 -9.42 -13.35 -42.87
N LEU A 21 -8.81 -12.19 -42.87
CA LEU A 21 -8.13 -11.64 -41.69
C LEU A 21 -9.21 -11.39 -40.64
N ALA A 22 -9.54 -12.43 -39.91
CA ALA A 22 -10.17 -12.26 -38.61
C ALA A 22 -9.16 -11.49 -37.74
N ALA A 23 -9.38 -10.17 -37.64
CA ALA A 23 -8.82 -9.39 -36.56
C ALA A 23 -9.26 -10.01 -35.27
N CYS A 24 -8.45 -10.93 -34.73
CA CYS A 24 -8.52 -11.28 -33.32
C CYS A 24 -8.14 -10.02 -32.54
N SER A 25 -9.14 -9.16 -32.30
CA SER A 25 -9.12 -8.33 -31.11
C SER A 25 -9.07 -9.32 -29.97
N GLY A 26 -7.88 -9.64 -29.53
CA GLY A 26 -7.64 -10.52 -28.41
C GLY A 26 -8.29 -9.92 -27.17
N SER A 27 -9.51 -10.35 -26.90
CA SER A 27 -10.02 -10.36 -25.56
C SER A 27 -8.95 -11.05 -24.71
N ARG A 28 -8.17 -10.26 -23.95
CA ARG A 28 -7.21 -10.79 -22.99
C ARG A 28 -7.99 -11.67 -22.02
N SER A 29 -7.70 -12.93 -22.07
CA SER A 29 -8.46 -14.03 -21.50
C SER A 29 -8.67 -13.86 -20.00
N LYS A 30 -9.92 -14.09 -19.56
CA LYS A 30 -10.26 -14.51 -18.20
C LYS A 30 -9.28 -15.60 -17.75
N GLY A 31 -8.31 -15.21 -16.87
CA GLY A 31 -7.33 -16.17 -16.35
C GLY A 31 -5.94 -15.61 -16.07
N LYS A 32 -5.69 -14.33 -16.32
CA LYS A 32 -4.40 -13.73 -15.92
C LYS A 32 -4.40 -13.55 -14.40
N LYS A 33 -3.36 -14.03 -13.77
CA LYS A 33 -3.09 -13.88 -12.35
C LYS A 33 -2.85 -12.40 -12.06
N LEU A 34 -3.59 -11.83 -11.11
CA LEU A 34 -3.42 -10.47 -10.62
C LEU A 34 -2.36 -10.46 -9.52
N THR A 35 -1.40 -9.55 -9.63
CA THR A 35 -0.35 -9.38 -8.64
C THR A 35 -0.66 -8.19 -7.76
N LEU A 36 -0.83 -8.43 -6.46
CA LEU A 36 -1.04 -7.41 -5.44
C LEU A 36 0.27 -7.20 -4.68
N GLY A 37 0.80 -5.98 -4.70
CA GLY A 37 1.96 -5.59 -3.92
C GLY A 37 1.55 -5.00 -2.58
N PHE A 38 2.30 -5.29 -1.52
CA PHE A 38 2.09 -4.73 -0.19
C PHE A 38 3.40 -4.74 0.61
N ILE A 39 3.40 -4.08 1.75
CA ILE A 39 4.50 -4.10 2.71
C ILE A 39 3.96 -4.76 3.97
N SER A 40 4.50 -5.93 4.33
CA SER A 40 3.95 -6.78 5.40
C SER A 40 4.04 -6.16 6.80
N SER A 41 4.97 -5.23 7.02
CA SER A 41 5.08 -4.48 8.28
C SER A 41 4.02 -3.37 8.44
N TRP A 42 3.28 -3.04 7.38
CA TRP A 42 2.27 -2.00 7.36
C TRP A 42 0.87 -2.62 7.32
N THR A 43 0.23 -2.73 8.49
CA THR A 43 -1.04 -3.44 8.64
C THR A 43 -2.19 -2.85 7.86
N ASP A 44 -2.19 -1.53 7.64
CA ASP A 44 -3.13 -0.86 6.75
C ASP A 44 -3.09 -1.44 5.32
N GLY A 45 -1.88 -1.70 4.80
CA GLY A 45 -1.69 -2.37 3.51
C GLY A 45 -2.03 -3.85 3.54
N VAL A 46 -1.66 -4.55 4.62
CA VAL A 46 -1.93 -5.98 4.78
C VAL A 46 -3.43 -6.26 4.75
N CYS A 47 -4.22 -5.57 5.60
CA CYS A 47 -5.64 -5.86 5.72
C CYS A 47 -6.42 -5.61 4.41
N MET A 48 -6.18 -4.49 3.72
CA MET A 48 -6.85 -4.19 2.46
C MET A 48 -6.36 -5.06 1.29
N THR A 49 -5.10 -5.48 1.31
CA THR A 49 -4.58 -6.41 0.30
C THR A 49 -5.23 -7.78 0.42
N HIS A 50 -5.35 -8.32 1.63
CA HIS A 50 -5.97 -9.61 1.88
C HIS A 50 -7.49 -9.58 1.66
N PHE A 51 -8.17 -8.49 2.06
CA PHE A 51 -9.57 -8.26 1.70
C PHE A 51 -9.76 -8.28 0.17
N THR A 52 -8.97 -7.51 -0.55
CA THR A 52 -9.03 -7.44 -2.02
C THR A 52 -8.77 -8.81 -2.65
N LYS A 53 -7.76 -9.54 -2.17
CA LYS A 53 -7.46 -10.92 -2.61
C LYS A 53 -8.66 -11.84 -2.44
N VAL A 54 -9.23 -11.90 -1.23
CA VAL A 54 -10.38 -12.76 -0.91
C VAL A 54 -11.55 -12.46 -1.83
N GLN A 55 -11.88 -11.19 -2.05
CA GLN A 55 -12.97 -10.77 -2.91
C GLN A 55 -12.73 -11.15 -4.38
N LEU A 56 -11.52 -10.99 -4.88
CA LEU A 56 -11.16 -11.38 -6.25
C LEU A 56 -11.23 -12.88 -6.44
N GLU A 57 -10.71 -13.67 -5.49
CA GLU A 57 -10.70 -15.14 -5.57
C GLU A 57 -12.10 -15.72 -5.45
N ARG A 58 -12.99 -15.17 -4.60
CA ARG A 58 -14.42 -15.51 -4.54
C ARG A 58 -15.12 -15.32 -5.90
N ASN A 59 -14.62 -14.39 -6.72
CA ASN A 59 -15.15 -14.10 -8.06
C ASN A 59 -14.38 -14.80 -9.20
N GLY A 60 -13.52 -15.78 -8.88
CA GLY A 60 -12.84 -16.63 -9.84
C GLY A 60 -11.61 -16.01 -10.50
N TYR A 61 -11.05 -14.95 -9.94
CA TYR A 61 -9.72 -14.46 -10.33
C TYR A 61 -8.65 -15.26 -9.60
N SER A 62 -7.46 -15.34 -10.19
CA SER A 62 -6.27 -15.86 -9.52
C SER A 62 -5.42 -14.68 -9.05
N THR A 63 -4.91 -14.74 -7.85
CA THR A 63 -4.09 -13.68 -7.27
C THR A 63 -2.68 -14.16 -6.92
N GLU A 64 -1.76 -13.23 -6.81
CA GLU A 64 -0.42 -13.40 -6.25
C GLU A 64 -0.13 -12.23 -5.33
N LEU A 65 0.27 -12.53 -4.11
CA LEU A 65 0.74 -11.52 -3.19
C LEU A 65 2.26 -11.36 -3.34
N LYS A 66 2.73 -10.11 -3.40
CA LYS A 66 4.15 -9.77 -3.35
C LYS A 66 4.42 -8.89 -2.16
N ASP A 67 5.09 -9.46 -1.19
CA ASP A 67 5.65 -8.71 -0.07
C ASP A 67 6.88 -7.92 -0.55
N ILE A 68 6.85 -6.62 -0.35
CA ILE A 68 7.86 -5.66 -0.80
C ILE A 68 8.38 -4.92 0.43
N SER A 69 9.70 -4.84 0.58
CA SER A 69 10.34 -4.22 1.75
C SER A 69 10.40 -2.69 1.70
N GLU A 70 10.22 -2.08 0.50
CA GLU A 70 10.44 -0.64 0.31
C GLU A 70 9.39 -0.04 -0.64
N PRO A 71 8.80 1.13 -0.31
CA PRO A 71 7.81 1.79 -1.16
C PRO A 71 8.32 2.09 -2.57
N SER A 72 9.58 2.49 -2.72
CA SER A 72 10.20 2.79 -4.02
C SER A 72 10.15 1.60 -4.98
N VAL A 73 10.34 0.38 -4.46
CA VAL A 73 10.27 -0.87 -5.23
C VAL A 73 8.82 -1.17 -5.61
N LEU A 74 7.86 -0.92 -4.71
CA LEU A 74 6.44 -1.12 -4.96
C LEU A 74 5.95 -0.20 -6.10
N TYR A 75 6.24 1.11 -6.02
CA TYR A 75 5.86 2.09 -7.05
C TYR A 75 6.54 1.80 -8.40
N THR A 76 7.81 1.40 -8.38
CA THR A 76 8.50 0.92 -9.60
C THR A 76 7.83 -0.34 -10.16
N GLY A 77 7.37 -1.24 -9.29
CA GLY A 77 6.61 -2.44 -9.68
C GLY A 77 5.31 -2.12 -10.40
N LEU A 78 4.55 -1.13 -9.93
CA LEU A 78 3.35 -0.62 -10.61
C LEU A 78 3.70 -0.02 -11.98
N GLN A 79 4.70 0.89 -12.01
CA GLN A 79 5.18 1.52 -13.26
C GLN A 79 5.56 0.50 -14.33
N GLN A 80 6.26 -0.56 -13.93
CA GLN A 80 6.74 -1.61 -14.84
C GLN A 80 5.70 -2.71 -15.11
N SER A 81 4.49 -2.61 -14.52
CA SER A 81 3.43 -3.63 -14.61
C SER A 81 3.87 -5.00 -14.06
N ASN A 82 4.80 -5.03 -13.10
CA ASN A 82 5.18 -6.20 -12.33
C ASN A 82 4.27 -6.42 -11.11
N ILE A 83 3.55 -5.36 -10.72
CA ILE A 83 2.48 -5.30 -9.74
C ILE A 83 1.25 -4.73 -10.45
N ASP A 84 0.08 -5.35 -10.28
CA ASP A 84 -1.16 -4.87 -10.87
C ASP A 84 -1.88 -3.87 -9.95
N LEU A 85 -1.88 -4.12 -8.63
CA LEU A 85 -2.58 -3.33 -7.61
C LEU A 85 -1.71 -3.11 -6.37
N TYR A 86 -1.89 -1.93 -5.76
CA TYR A 86 -1.45 -1.57 -4.41
C TYR A 86 -2.64 -1.01 -3.64
N ALA A 87 -2.98 -1.62 -2.51
CA ALA A 87 -4.24 -1.40 -1.82
C ALA A 87 -4.19 -0.34 -0.70
N SER A 88 -3.03 0.25 -0.39
CA SER A 88 -2.90 1.23 0.70
C SER A 88 -1.87 2.32 0.35
N ALA A 89 -2.16 3.06 -0.71
CA ALA A 89 -1.36 4.23 -1.05
C ALA A 89 -1.87 5.47 -0.30
N TRP A 90 -0.94 6.35 0.06
CA TRP A 90 -1.15 7.63 0.72
C TRP A 90 -0.67 8.77 -0.22
N PRO A 91 -1.39 9.05 -1.34
CA PRO A 91 -0.82 9.77 -2.47
C PRO A 91 -0.71 11.28 -2.31
N GLU A 92 -1.51 11.89 -1.39
CA GLU A 92 -1.61 13.34 -1.31
C GLU A 92 -0.46 13.99 -0.55
N VAL A 93 0.02 13.32 0.52
CA VAL A 93 1.07 13.84 1.42
C VAL A 93 2.21 12.83 1.56
N THR A 94 1.92 11.67 2.14
CA THR A 94 2.95 10.70 2.58
C THR A 94 3.74 10.11 1.41
N HIS A 95 3.07 9.71 0.34
CA HIS A 95 3.70 9.14 -0.86
C HIS A 95 3.80 10.12 -2.03
N LYS A 96 3.62 11.42 -1.74
CA LYS A 96 3.63 12.47 -2.79
C LYS A 96 4.87 12.40 -3.68
N GLN A 97 6.04 12.17 -3.12
CA GLN A 97 7.28 12.02 -3.89
C GLN A 97 7.20 10.92 -4.95
N TYR A 98 6.59 9.78 -4.59
CA TYR A 98 6.41 8.66 -5.53
C TYR A 98 5.36 8.98 -6.58
N MET A 99 4.31 9.72 -6.21
CA MET A 99 3.31 10.20 -7.17
C MET A 99 3.89 11.23 -8.13
N ASP A 100 4.74 12.14 -7.64
CA ASP A 100 5.44 13.11 -8.49
C ASP A 100 6.38 12.41 -9.50
N GLN A 101 6.98 11.29 -9.11
CA GLN A 101 7.91 10.54 -9.97
C GLN A 101 7.21 9.56 -10.92
N TYR A 102 6.16 8.89 -10.47
CA TYR A 102 5.58 7.74 -11.18
C TYR A 102 4.11 7.93 -11.58
N GLY A 103 3.44 9.00 -11.12
CA GLY A 103 1.98 9.20 -11.26
C GLY A 103 1.47 9.10 -12.69
N ASP A 104 2.25 9.57 -13.69
CA ASP A 104 1.86 9.45 -15.11
C ASP A 104 1.76 7.98 -15.60
N SER A 105 2.36 7.06 -14.87
CA SER A 105 2.42 5.62 -15.21
C SER A 105 1.57 4.76 -14.27
N ILE A 106 0.79 5.38 -13.40
CA ILE A 106 -0.06 4.75 -12.38
C ILE A 106 -1.49 5.26 -12.55
N GLU A 107 -2.47 4.43 -12.24
CA GLU A 107 -3.88 4.79 -12.20
C GLU A 107 -4.34 4.82 -10.74
N ASP A 108 -4.83 5.95 -10.30
CA ASP A 108 -5.55 6.09 -9.04
C ASP A 108 -7.00 5.62 -9.23
N LEU A 109 -7.40 4.61 -8.46
CA LEU A 109 -8.75 4.04 -8.50
C LEU A 109 -9.68 4.71 -7.49
N GLY A 110 -9.14 5.57 -6.61
CA GLY A 110 -9.90 6.34 -5.63
C GLY A 110 -9.59 5.96 -4.19
N SER A 111 -9.95 6.89 -3.30
CA SER A 111 -9.82 6.70 -1.85
C SER A 111 -10.96 5.87 -1.30
N TYR A 112 -10.63 4.91 -0.44
CA TYR A 112 -11.61 4.11 0.28
C TYR A 112 -11.74 4.50 1.76
N TYR A 113 -10.80 5.28 2.30
CA TYR A 113 -10.79 5.77 3.67
C TYR A 113 -10.18 7.18 3.70
N GLY A 114 -10.71 8.10 4.51
CA GLY A 114 -10.33 9.52 4.49
C GLY A 114 -9.77 10.05 5.80
N GLY A 115 -9.44 9.18 6.76
CA GLY A 115 -8.99 9.59 8.10
C GLY A 115 -7.50 9.40 8.37
N ALA A 116 -6.71 9.08 7.34
CA ALA A 116 -5.30 8.75 7.51
C ALA A 116 -4.45 9.98 7.83
N HIS A 117 -3.54 9.87 8.81
CA HIS A 117 -2.60 10.93 9.15
C HIS A 117 -1.36 10.37 9.85
N LEU A 118 -0.26 11.12 9.73
CA LEU A 118 1.04 10.81 10.33
C LEU A 118 1.20 11.52 11.66
N THR A 119 1.96 10.94 12.58
CA THR A 119 2.22 11.52 13.89
C THR A 119 3.54 11.05 14.49
N TRP A 120 4.07 11.82 15.43
CA TRP A 120 4.97 11.31 16.45
C TRP A 120 4.18 11.04 17.71
N SER A 121 4.44 9.91 18.33
CA SER A 121 3.68 9.45 19.50
C SER A 121 4.61 9.08 20.63
N VAL A 122 4.06 9.15 21.84
CA VAL A 122 4.74 8.83 23.08
C VAL A 122 3.89 7.90 23.92
N PRO A 123 4.45 7.14 24.88
CA PRO A 123 3.66 6.45 25.88
C PRO A 123 2.76 7.42 26.66
N SER A 124 1.54 7.00 27.01
CA SER A 124 0.57 7.90 27.67
C SER A 124 1.02 8.43 29.04
N TYR A 125 1.99 7.76 29.68
CA TYR A 125 2.60 8.25 30.93
C TYR A 125 3.59 9.39 30.72
N SER A 126 4.03 9.66 29.49
CA SER A 126 4.95 10.77 29.18
C SER A 126 4.38 12.12 29.57
N THR A 127 5.23 13.04 29.97
CA THR A 127 4.85 14.43 30.26
C THR A 127 4.86 15.33 29.05
N MET A 128 5.41 14.86 27.91
CA MET A 128 5.41 15.58 26.63
C MET A 128 4.02 15.54 26.01
N HIS A 129 3.45 16.65 25.65
CA HIS A 129 2.12 16.77 25.04
C HIS A 129 2.17 17.23 23.58
N SER A 130 3.24 17.92 23.22
CA SER A 130 3.42 18.52 21.89
C SER A 130 4.83 18.27 21.38
N ILE A 131 4.98 18.27 20.06
CA ILE A 131 6.30 18.27 19.42
C ILE A 131 7.16 19.44 19.92
N SER A 132 6.52 20.55 20.30
CA SER A 132 7.20 21.73 20.88
C SER A 132 7.87 21.47 22.24
N ASP A 133 7.50 20.39 22.93
CA ASP A 133 8.08 20.05 24.25
C ASP A 133 9.41 19.31 24.12
N LEU A 134 9.70 18.72 22.95
CA LEU A 134 10.88 17.88 22.74
C LEU A 134 12.21 18.51 23.13
N PRO A 135 12.49 19.82 22.86
CA PRO A 135 13.75 20.44 23.27
C PRO A 135 14.03 20.36 24.75
N ASP A 136 13.00 20.41 25.61
CA ASP A 136 13.13 20.30 27.06
C ASP A 136 13.44 18.87 27.54
N HIS A 137 13.25 17.87 26.69
CA HIS A 137 13.50 16.44 26.92
C HIS A 137 14.71 15.90 26.10
N ALA A 138 15.52 16.77 25.52
CA ALA A 138 16.60 16.42 24.60
C ALA A 138 17.60 15.41 25.18
N ASP A 139 18.09 15.68 26.41
CA ASP A 139 19.05 14.81 27.09
C ASP A 139 18.47 13.41 27.40
N GLU A 140 17.16 13.35 27.73
CA GLU A 140 16.48 12.10 28.08
C GLU A 140 16.24 11.21 26.85
N LEU A 141 15.97 11.83 25.70
CA LEU A 141 15.71 11.19 24.43
C LEU A 141 16.96 11.01 23.56
N ASP A 142 18.16 11.43 24.04
CA ASP A 142 19.41 11.43 23.25
C ASP A 142 19.19 12.06 21.85
N HIS A 143 18.41 13.14 21.78
CA HIS A 143 18.03 13.84 20.56
C HIS A 143 17.51 12.88 19.46
N THR A 144 16.72 11.88 19.84
CA THR A 144 16.34 10.78 18.94
C THR A 144 14.82 10.60 18.87
N ILE A 145 14.31 10.53 17.66
CA ILE A 145 12.99 10.00 17.32
C ILE A 145 13.21 8.60 16.74
N THR A 146 12.57 7.59 17.32
CA THR A 146 12.65 6.21 16.83
C THR A 146 11.71 6.03 15.66
N GLY A 147 12.27 5.86 14.46
CA GLY A 147 11.55 5.80 13.19
C GLY A 147 11.50 4.40 12.59
N ILE A 148 10.83 4.33 11.44
CA ILE A 148 10.66 3.13 10.63
C ILE A 148 11.61 3.13 9.42
N GLU A 149 11.26 2.45 8.33
CA GLU A 149 12.06 2.30 7.12
C GLU A 149 12.51 3.67 6.57
N GLU A 150 13.73 3.75 6.06
CA GLU A 150 14.31 5.00 5.51
C GLU A 150 13.47 5.55 4.34
N GLY A 151 12.90 4.64 3.51
CA GLY A 151 12.07 5.01 2.36
C GLY A 151 10.62 5.32 2.72
N ALA A 152 10.19 5.18 3.97
CA ALA A 152 8.83 5.49 4.38
C ALA A 152 8.56 7.01 4.33
N GLY A 153 7.37 7.39 3.87
CA GLY A 153 6.99 8.81 3.75
C GLY A 153 7.05 9.55 5.08
N ILE A 154 6.62 8.91 6.19
CA ILE A 154 6.74 9.53 7.52
C ILE A 154 8.19 9.83 7.91
N THR A 155 9.12 8.96 7.55
CA THR A 155 10.56 9.16 7.81
C THR A 155 11.09 10.38 7.06
N GLN A 156 10.68 10.53 5.79
CA GLN A 156 11.09 11.69 5.00
C GLN A 156 10.45 12.98 5.51
N ILE A 157 9.14 13.00 5.73
CA ILE A 157 8.43 14.18 6.25
C ILE A 157 9.01 14.58 7.61
N SER A 158 9.30 13.60 8.48
CA SER A 158 9.96 13.85 9.76
C SER A 158 11.32 14.57 9.59
N ASN A 159 12.13 14.13 8.63
CA ASN A 159 13.46 14.70 8.39
C ASN A 159 13.43 16.04 7.67
N GLU A 160 12.59 16.16 6.64
CA GLU A 160 12.63 17.31 5.72
C GLU A 160 11.70 18.45 6.15
N THR A 161 10.66 18.14 6.93
CA THR A 161 9.62 19.11 7.27
C THR A 161 9.47 19.29 8.78
N VAL A 162 9.19 18.20 9.54
CA VAL A 162 8.84 18.33 10.96
C VAL A 162 10.02 18.79 11.79
N ARG A 163 11.16 18.13 11.70
CA ARG A 163 12.36 18.52 12.46
C ARG A 163 12.76 19.97 12.21
N PRO A 164 12.92 20.46 10.97
CA PRO A 164 13.25 21.86 10.71
C PRO A 164 12.18 22.85 11.22
N ALA A 165 10.89 22.51 11.07
CA ALA A 165 9.80 23.37 11.52
C ALA A 165 9.83 23.64 13.02
N TYR A 166 10.24 22.64 13.81
CA TYR A 166 10.34 22.73 15.27
C TYR A 166 11.74 23.05 15.79
N GLY A 167 12.69 23.38 14.89
CA GLY A 167 14.06 23.71 15.28
C GLY A 167 14.83 22.54 15.89
N LEU A 168 14.51 21.31 15.48
CA LEU A 168 15.11 20.06 15.95
C LEU A 168 16.26 19.61 15.02
N ASP A 169 17.10 20.55 14.55
CA ASP A 169 18.13 20.26 13.55
C ASP A 169 19.23 19.32 14.07
N ASP A 170 19.49 19.34 15.38
CA ASP A 170 20.43 18.46 16.08
C ASP A 170 19.83 17.11 16.49
N TRP A 171 18.55 16.89 16.24
CA TRP A 171 17.88 15.61 16.43
C TRP A 171 18.06 14.70 15.23
N LYS A 172 17.86 13.39 15.44
CA LYS A 172 17.86 12.39 14.38
C LYS A 172 16.56 11.58 14.41
N VAL A 173 16.04 11.26 13.25
CA VAL A 173 15.09 10.15 13.10
C VAL A 173 15.94 8.90 12.88
N GLN A 174 15.99 8.04 13.89
CA GLN A 174 16.74 6.79 13.81
C GLN A 174 15.90 5.78 13.03
N THR A 175 16.28 5.53 11.80
CA THR A 175 15.58 4.60 10.91
C THR A 175 15.83 3.15 11.30
N SER A 176 14.80 2.33 11.18
CA SER A 176 14.84 0.88 11.41
C SER A 176 13.71 0.22 10.62
N SER A 177 13.39 -1.06 10.87
CA SER A 177 12.11 -1.60 10.40
C SER A 177 10.97 -1.22 11.37
N THR A 178 9.74 -1.27 10.88
CA THR A 178 8.53 -1.02 11.71
C THR A 178 8.51 -1.96 12.92
N GLU A 179 8.84 -3.25 12.76
CA GLU A 179 8.89 -4.21 13.87
C GLU A 179 9.98 -3.87 14.90
N ALA A 180 11.13 -3.35 14.43
CA ALA A 180 12.20 -2.91 15.32
C ALA A 180 11.78 -1.69 16.12
N MET A 181 11.14 -0.70 15.49
CA MET A 181 10.58 0.47 16.18
C MET A 181 9.56 0.05 17.24
N ILE A 182 8.62 -0.84 16.91
CA ILE A 182 7.64 -1.38 17.86
C ILE A 182 8.31 -2.11 19.02
N THR A 183 9.38 -2.86 18.75
CA THR A 183 10.16 -3.53 19.79
C THR A 183 10.80 -2.54 20.78
N GLU A 184 11.34 -1.43 20.27
CA GLU A 184 11.91 -0.37 21.13
C GLU A 184 10.81 0.35 21.93
N LEU A 185 9.64 0.61 21.33
CA LEU A 185 8.47 1.15 22.03
C LEU A 185 8.05 0.25 23.18
N GLU A 186 7.91 -1.05 22.95
CA GLU A 186 7.54 -2.03 23.97
C GLU A 186 8.56 -2.10 25.12
N LYS A 187 9.86 -2.06 24.80
CA LYS A 187 10.93 -2.01 25.80
C LYS A 187 10.86 -0.75 26.66
N ALA A 188 10.62 0.42 26.03
CA ALA A 188 10.51 1.68 26.73
C ALA A 188 9.30 1.69 27.68
N ILE A 189 8.12 1.24 27.20
CA ILE A 189 6.91 1.11 28.02
C ILE A 189 7.15 0.19 29.22
N ASN A 190 7.72 -0.99 29.01
CA ASN A 190 8.01 -1.95 30.08
C ASN A 190 9.02 -1.40 31.12
N ALA A 191 9.93 -0.54 30.69
CA ALA A 191 10.94 0.09 31.53
C ALA A 191 10.50 1.45 32.11
N GLN A 192 9.30 1.93 31.77
CA GLN A 192 8.77 3.27 32.11
C GLN A 192 9.77 4.39 31.72
N LYS A 193 10.33 4.31 30.52
CA LYS A 193 11.25 5.28 29.94
C LYS A 193 10.58 6.11 28.86
N GLU A 194 11.03 7.35 28.73
CA GLU A 194 10.61 8.19 27.60
C GLU A 194 11.12 7.64 26.27
N ILE A 195 10.26 7.74 25.26
CA ILE A 195 10.54 7.44 23.87
C ILE A 195 9.60 8.25 23.00
N VAL A 196 10.07 8.69 21.85
CA VAL A 196 9.25 9.23 20.77
C VAL A 196 9.35 8.29 19.58
N VAL A 197 8.22 7.85 19.05
CA VAL A 197 8.15 6.96 17.90
C VAL A 197 7.36 7.58 16.76
N THR A 198 7.64 7.18 15.53
CA THR A 198 6.83 7.54 14.37
C THR A 198 5.67 6.55 14.27
N LEU A 199 4.43 7.05 14.30
CA LEU A 199 3.23 6.27 14.11
C LEU A 199 2.30 6.95 13.09
N TRP A 200 1.21 6.29 12.77
CA TRP A 200 0.19 6.82 11.87
C TRP A 200 -1.19 6.25 12.22
N HIS A 201 -2.23 6.94 11.80
CA HIS A 201 -3.59 6.43 11.90
C HIS A 201 -4.12 6.09 10.50
N PRO A 202 -4.77 4.93 10.35
CA PRO A 202 -4.98 3.86 11.34
C PRO A 202 -3.73 2.99 11.51
N PHE A 203 -3.47 2.52 12.74
CA PHE A 203 -2.41 1.56 13.03
C PHE A 203 -2.71 0.78 14.32
N TRP A 204 -2.57 -0.53 14.27
CA TRP A 204 -2.91 -1.46 15.34
C TRP A 204 -2.20 -1.17 16.69
N ALA A 205 -1.05 -0.50 16.66
CA ALA A 205 -0.27 -0.22 17.86
C ALA A 205 -1.07 0.56 18.92
N TYR A 206 -1.99 1.44 18.50
CA TYR A 206 -2.88 2.19 19.39
C TYR A 206 -3.87 1.29 20.16
N ASN A 207 -4.21 0.13 19.60
CA ASN A 207 -5.07 -0.85 20.30
C ASN A 207 -4.29 -1.71 21.27
N LYS A 208 -2.98 -1.87 21.07
CA LYS A 208 -2.13 -2.75 21.88
C LYS A 208 -1.38 -2.02 22.98
N TYR A 209 -0.93 -0.81 22.72
CA TYR A 209 -0.10 -0.02 23.63
C TYR A 209 -0.83 1.24 24.07
N ASP A 210 -0.62 1.62 25.32
CA ASP A 210 -1.14 2.89 25.85
C ASP A 210 -0.20 4.03 25.42
N VAL A 211 -0.45 4.52 24.20
CA VAL A 211 0.30 5.59 23.54
C VAL A 211 -0.64 6.71 23.14
N ARG A 212 -0.12 7.90 22.96
CA ARG A 212 -0.83 9.06 22.46
C ARG A 212 0.03 9.87 21.50
N ASP A 213 -0.61 10.57 20.58
CA ASP A 213 0.03 11.48 19.67
C ASP A 213 0.54 12.71 20.39
N LEU A 214 1.66 13.24 19.92
CA LEU A 214 2.09 14.60 20.23
C LEU A 214 1.32 15.59 19.34
N GLU A 215 0.83 16.66 19.95
CA GLU A 215 0.22 17.75 19.20
C GLU A 215 1.24 18.36 18.21
N ASP A 216 0.79 18.63 17.00
CA ASP A 216 1.55 19.32 15.94
C ASP A 216 0.95 20.72 15.67
N PRO A 217 1.17 21.73 16.53
CA PRO A 217 0.58 23.04 16.38
C PRO A 217 1.06 23.81 15.13
N LEU A 218 2.17 23.40 14.52
CA LEU A 218 2.65 23.97 13.27
C LEU A 218 2.11 23.27 12.03
N ASN A 219 1.34 22.18 12.22
CA ASN A 219 0.83 21.33 11.14
C ASN A 219 1.95 20.89 10.17
N ALA A 220 3.10 20.52 10.73
CA ALA A 220 4.29 20.17 9.96
C ALA A 220 4.17 18.79 9.30
N PHE A 221 3.34 17.88 9.85
CA PHE A 221 2.97 16.63 9.19
C PHE A 221 1.97 16.81 8.03
N GLY A 222 1.38 18.01 7.92
CA GLY A 222 0.33 18.29 6.94
C GLY A 222 -1.07 17.89 7.43
N SER A 223 -2.04 18.01 6.55
CA SER A 223 -3.42 17.55 6.81
C SER A 223 -3.54 16.05 6.65
N GLY A 224 -4.56 15.46 7.28
CA GLY A 224 -4.94 14.07 6.99
C GLY A 224 -5.21 13.85 5.50
N GLU A 225 -5.05 12.62 5.05
CA GLU A 225 -5.17 12.21 3.65
C GLU A 225 -6.02 10.95 3.48
N GLY A 226 -6.22 10.55 2.23
CA GLY A 226 -6.95 9.33 1.88
C GLY A 226 -6.04 8.10 1.79
N LEU A 227 -6.60 6.92 2.07
CA LEU A 227 -6.02 5.65 1.65
C LEU A 227 -6.61 5.27 0.30
N HIS A 228 -5.76 5.06 -0.70
CA HIS A 228 -6.16 4.84 -2.08
C HIS A 228 -5.75 3.45 -2.59
N PHE A 229 -6.54 2.95 -3.54
CA PHE A 229 -6.09 1.89 -4.42
C PHE A 229 -5.33 2.51 -5.60
N LEU A 230 -4.09 2.11 -5.79
CA LEU A 230 -3.32 2.42 -7.00
C LEU A 230 -3.17 1.17 -7.86
N ALA A 231 -3.22 1.37 -9.16
CA ALA A 231 -3.05 0.31 -10.15
C ALA A 231 -2.01 0.68 -11.21
N ARG A 232 -1.44 -0.34 -11.87
CA ARG A 232 -0.61 -0.10 -13.06
C ARG A 232 -1.41 0.58 -14.17
N LYS A 233 -0.73 1.26 -15.07
CA LYS A 233 -1.38 1.86 -16.24
C LYS A 233 -2.09 0.82 -17.10
N GLY A 234 -3.29 1.16 -17.57
CA GLY A 234 -4.16 0.30 -18.38
C GLY A 234 -4.95 -0.73 -17.58
N PHE A 235 -4.92 -0.64 -16.24
CA PHE A 235 -5.68 -1.54 -15.39
C PHE A 235 -7.19 -1.35 -15.55
N LYS A 236 -7.67 -0.10 -15.61
CA LYS A 236 -9.09 0.22 -15.83
C LYS A 236 -9.63 -0.34 -17.14
N ASP A 237 -8.80 -0.37 -18.17
CA ASP A 237 -9.17 -0.95 -19.48
C ASP A 237 -9.16 -2.48 -19.46
N ASP A 238 -8.18 -3.08 -18.77
CA ASP A 238 -8.03 -4.54 -18.64
C ASP A 238 -9.07 -5.18 -17.71
N TYR A 239 -9.45 -4.44 -16.63
CA TYR A 239 -10.30 -4.93 -15.54
C TYR A 239 -11.31 -3.86 -15.07
N PRO A 240 -12.21 -3.38 -15.94
CA PRO A 240 -13.12 -2.28 -15.61
C PRO A 240 -14.03 -2.60 -14.41
N GLU A 241 -14.54 -3.83 -14.30
CA GLU A 241 -15.43 -4.22 -13.18
C GLU A 241 -14.70 -4.18 -11.82
N ILE A 242 -13.42 -4.55 -11.79
CA ILE A 242 -12.60 -4.49 -10.56
C ILE A 242 -12.30 -3.03 -10.21
N ALA A 243 -11.92 -2.23 -11.21
CA ALA A 243 -11.61 -0.82 -11.00
C ALA A 243 -12.82 -0.04 -10.49
N ASP A 244 -14.00 -0.28 -11.06
CA ASP A 244 -15.26 0.33 -10.63
C ASP A 244 -15.62 -0.09 -9.19
N TRP A 245 -15.48 -1.37 -8.86
CA TRP A 245 -15.71 -1.87 -7.50
C TRP A 245 -14.76 -1.23 -6.50
N LEU A 246 -13.44 -1.27 -6.74
CA LEU A 246 -12.45 -0.66 -5.84
C LEU A 246 -12.68 0.84 -5.65
N GLY A 247 -13.02 1.57 -6.73
CA GLY A 247 -13.34 2.99 -6.69
C GLY A 247 -14.62 3.33 -5.92
N SER A 248 -15.53 2.36 -5.78
CA SER A 248 -16.79 2.52 -5.05
C SER A 248 -16.68 2.27 -3.55
N LEU A 249 -15.60 1.62 -3.09
CA LEU A 249 -15.42 1.28 -1.68
C LEU A 249 -15.25 2.56 -0.84
N LYS A 250 -16.00 2.62 0.27
CA LYS A 250 -15.91 3.68 1.27
C LYS A 250 -16.13 3.07 2.64
N LEU A 251 -15.07 3.01 3.42
CA LEU A 251 -15.09 2.51 4.78
C LEU A 251 -15.04 3.69 5.75
N ASP A 252 -15.83 3.62 6.79
CA ASP A 252 -15.69 4.52 7.93
C ASP A 252 -14.60 3.99 8.90
N GLU A 253 -14.30 4.79 9.93
CA GLU A 253 -13.26 4.47 10.91
C GLU A 253 -13.53 3.15 11.65
N THR A 254 -14.80 2.86 11.97
CA THR A 254 -15.18 1.64 12.67
C THR A 254 -14.98 0.42 11.76
N GLN A 255 -15.49 0.47 10.53
CA GLN A 255 -15.38 -0.62 9.56
C GLN A 255 -13.93 -0.94 9.22
N TYR A 256 -13.13 0.10 9.04
CA TYR A 256 -11.71 -0.08 8.75
C TYR A 256 -10.94 -0.63 9.95
N GLY A 257 -11.16 -0.06 11.14
CA GLY A 257 -10.55 -0.50 12.39
C GLY A 257 -10.92 -1.95 12.77
N ASP A 258 -12.16 -2.38 12.48
CA ASP A 258 -12.60 -3.76 12.68
C ASP A 258 -11.82 -4.73 11.77
N LEU A 259 -11.62 -4.38 10.48
CA LEU A 259 -10.83 -5.20 9.56
C LEU A 259 -9.36 -5.31 10.03
N GLU A 260 -8.74 -4.19 10.38
CA GLU A 260 -7.36 -4.18 10.87
C GLU A 260 -7.21 -4.98 12.16
N SER A 261 -8.15 -4.81 13.09
CA SER A 261 -8.17 -5.55 14.37
C SER A 261 -8.31 -7.06 14.15
N LEU A 262 -9.19 -7.49 13.24
CA LEU A 262 -9.33 -8.91 12.91
C LEU A 262 -8.03 -9.47 12.35
N VAL A 263 -7.43 -8.81 11.36
CA VAL A 263 -6.17 -9.26 10.74
C VAL A 263 -5.06 -9.36 11.79
N THR A 264 -4.93 -8.36 12.65
CA THR A 264 -3.93 -8.36 13.72
C THR A 264 -4.17 -9.48 14.74
N ASN A 265 -5.43 -9.73 15.13
CA ASN A 265 -5.80 -10.76 16.11
C ASN A 265 -5.64 -12.17 15.58
N TYR A 266 -5.90 -12.41 14.29
CA TYR A 266 -5.68 -13.71 13.65
C TYR A 266 -4.19 -14.03 13.54
N GLY A 267 -3.36 -13.00 13.29
CA GLY A 267 -1.91 -13.07 13.22
C GLY A 267 -1.39 -13.59 11.89
N GLU A 268 -0.06 -13.62 11.80
CA GLU A 268 0.69 -13.97 10.59
C GLU A 268 0.28 -15.33 10.01
N GLY A 269 0.03 -15.34 8.69
CA GLY A 269 -0.37 -16.52 7.91
C GLY A 269 -1.87 -16.83 7.97
N LYS A 270 -2.69 -15.98 8.62
CA LYS A 270 -4.15 -16.13 8.71
C LYS A 270 -4.92 -14.88 8.28
N GLU A 271 -4.27 -13.99 7.57
CA GLU A 271 -4.85 -12.73 7.10
C GLU A 271 -6.03 -12.98 6.14
N ASP A 272 -5.95 -14.03 5.32
CA ASP A 272 -7.05 -14.44 4.44
C ASP A 272 -8.27 -14.93 5.23
N ASP A 273 -8.06 -15.66 6.33
CA ASP A 273 -9.15 -16.13 7.19
C ASP A 273 -9.84 -14.93 7.87
N ALA A 274 -9.06 -13.96 8.36
CA ALA A 274 -9.57 -12.72 8.96
C ALA A 274 -10.34 -11.88 7.94
N ALA A 275 -9.78 -11.67 6.75
CA ALA A 275 -10.44 -10.94 5.66
C ALA A 275 -11.71 -11.64 5.18
N THR A 276 -11.74 -12.97 5.24
CA THR A 276 -12.93 -13.78 4.93
C THR A 276 -14.03 -13.56 5.96
N GLU A 277 -13.71 -13.64 7.26
CA GLU A 277 -14.67 -13.39 8.34
C GLU A 277 -15.23 -11.96 8.27
N TRP A 278 -14.34 -10.97 8.05
CA TRP A 278 -14.79 -9.59 7.92
C TRP A 278 -15.74 -9.42 6.73
N SER A 279 -15.40 -9.98 5.57
CA SER A 279 -16.25 -9.93 4.37
C SER A 279 -17.62 -10.56 4.60
N ASP A 280 -17.67 -11.71 5.30
CA ASP A 280 -18.94 -12.40 5.60
C ASP A 280 -19.86 -11.57 6.52
N ASN A 281 -19.28 -10.69 7.34
CA ASN A 281 -20.00 -9.76 8.21
C ASN A 281 -20.35 -8.43 7.52
N HIS A 282 -19.70 -8.11 6.38
CA HIS A 282 -19.86 -6.84 5.65
C HIS A 282 -20.14 -7.07 4.15
N PRO A 283 -21.24 -7.75 3.79
CA PRO A 283 -21.55 -8.10 2.40
C PRO A 283 -21.85 -6.90 1.49
N GLU A 284 -22.01 -5.70 2.04
CA GLU A 284 -22.14 -4.43 1.31
C GLU A 284 -20.87 -4.05 0.54
N PHE A 285 -19.70 -4.56 0.97
CA PHE A 285 -18.41 -4.31 0.31
C PHE A 285 -18.00 -5.41 -0.68
N ASP A 286 -18.82 -6.45 -0.84
CA ASP A 286 -18.51 -7.56 -1.72
C ASP A 286 -18.34 -7.14 -3.18
N PHE A 287 -17.30 -7.66 -3.81
CA PHE A 287 -17.16 -7.59 -5.25
C PHE A 287 -18.23 -8.49 -5.91
N LYS A 288 -19.16 -7.87 -6.61
CA LYS A 288 -20.20 -8.57 -7.37
C LYS A 288 -19.89 -8.44 -8.85
N LYS A 289 -19.44 -9.53 -9.43
CA LYS A 289 -19.25 -9.63 -10.87
C LYS A 289 -20.61 -9.55 -11.56
N SER A 290 -20.76 -8.60 -12.48
CA SER A 290 -21.96 -8.40 -13.30
C SER A 290 -22.16 -9.51 -14.36
#